data_9a3ff5914919e024cc66ddd43b957760
#
_entry.id   9a3ff5914919e024cc66ddd43b957760
#
_cell.length_a   1.000
_cell.length_b   1.000
_cell.length_c   1.000
_cell.angle_alpha   90.00
_cell.angle_beta   90.00
_cell.angle_gamma   90.00
#
_symmetry.space_group_name_H-M   'P 1'
#
loop_
_entity.id
_entity.type
_entity.pdbx_description
1 polymer ?
#
loop_
_entity_poly.entity_id
_entity_poly.type
_entity_poly.pdbx_seq_one_letter_code
_entity_poly.pdbx_strand_id
1 'polypeptide(L)'
;TWKERAIIWLAGAATGLVVVVFCRVTDFAGGYFNTLTREYAWITLLLCPAAGLGIVWVTRRFFPGAEGSGIPEVSAALREHTPEEKVGRWVSLRIAFGKIFLCGVGLAAGFSIGREGPSVQVGASVMYAVRRHLSRHSSHFGKNLMLAGGAAGIAAAFNTPLAGIVFAIEELGK
;
A
#
# COMPACT_ATOMS: atom_id res chain seq x y z
N THR A 1 -4.33 3.55 27.70
CA THR A 1 -3.17 4.02 28.50
C THR A 1 -2.32 5.00 27.67
N TRP A 2 -1.49 5.80 28.34
CA TRP A 2 -0.55 6.72 27.65
C TRP A 2 0.40 5.98 26.70
N LYS A 3 0.83 4.80 27.06
CA LYS A 3 1.68 3.92 26.23
C LYS A 3 0.99 3.56 24.90
N GLU A 4 -0.28 3.20 24.94
CA GLU A 4 -1.03 2.87 23.71
C GLU A 4 -1.18 4.07 22.78
N ARG A 5 -1.42 5.26 23.35
CA ARG A 5 -1.47 6.50 22.55
C ARG A 5 -0.13 6.77 21.88
N ALA A 6 0.97 6.66 22.62
CA ALA A 6 2.32 6.85 22.07
C ALA A 6 2.61 5.84 20.94
N ILE A 7 2.22 4.57 21.10
CA ILE A 7 2.38 3.53 20.06
C ILE A 7 1.59 3.92 18.79
N ILE A 8 0.36 4.39 18.91
CA ILE A 8 -0.47 4.80 17.77
C ILE A 8 0.15 6.01 17.05
N TRP A 9 0.65 7.01 17.77
CA TRP A 9 1.32 8.16 17.17
C TRP A 9 2.60 7.77 16.43
N LEU A 10 3.43 6.92 17.05
CA LEU A 10 4.64 6.39 16.41
C LEU A 10 4.31 5.55 15.18
N ALA A 11 3.25 4.75 15.25
CA ALA A 11 2.78 3.96 14.12
C ALA A 11 2.28 4.85 12.97
N GLY A 12 1.56 5.94 13.27
CA GLY A 12 1.15 6.91 12.27
C GLY A 12 2.35 7.57 11.58
N ALA A 13 3.35 8.00 12.36
CA ALA A 13 4.59 8.57 11.81
C ALA A 13 5.36 7.54 10.96
N ALA A 14 5.48 6.29 11.42
CA ALA A 14 6.09 5.21 10.66
C ALA A 14 5.33 4.91 9.36
N THR A 15 4.00 4.93 9.39
CA THR A 15 3.16 4.76 8.21
C THR A 15 3.43 5.86 7.18
N GLY A 16 3.44 7.12 7.61
CA GLY A 16 3.78 8.24 6.74
C GLY A 16 5.17 8.09 6.13
N LEU A 17 6.18 7.71 6.93
CA LEU A 17 7.55 7.50 6.45
C LEU A 17 7.62 6.38 5.40
N VAL A 18 6.98 5.24 5.64
CA VAL A 18 6.95 4.11 4.69
C VAL A 18 6.31 4.53 3.37
N VAL A 19 5.21 5.30 3.42
CA VAL A 19 4.55 5.77 2.19
C VAL A 19 5.43 6.81 1.46
N VAL A 20 6.12 7.70 2.16
CA VAL A 20 7.09 8.63 1.54
C VAL A 20 8.21 7.84 0.86
N VAL A 21 8.76 6.81 1.50
CA VAL A 21 9.78 5.93 0.89
C VAL A 21 9.21 5.25 -0.36
N PHE A 22 7.97 4.74 -0.29
CA PHE A 22 7.29 4.17 -1.45
C PHE A 22 7.19 5.18 -2.61
N CYS A 23 6.78 6.42 -2.34
CA CYS A 23 6.72 7.47 -3.36
C CYS A 23 8.10 7.75 -3.98
N ARG A 24 9.17 7.79 -3.17
CA ARG A 24 10.54 7.98 -3.68
C ARG A 24 11.00 6.82 -4.56
N VAL A 25 10.69 5.59 -4.16
CA VAL A 25 10.99 4.39 -4.97
C VAL A 25 10.28 4.44 -6.31
N THR A 26 9.01 4.81 -6.33
CA THR A 26 8.21 4.93 -7.57
C THR A 26 8.67 6.07 -8.47
N ASP A 27 9.05 7.22 -7.90
CA ASP A 27 9.63 8.35 -8.67
C ASP A 27 10.96 7.96 -9.32
N PHE A 28 11.83 7.30 -8.56
CA PHE A 28 13.10 6.80 -9.07
C PHE A 28 12.91 5.77 -10.19
N ALA A 29 11.99 4.82 -10.00
CA ALA A 29 11.69 3.78 -10.98
C ALA A 29 11.16 4.38 -12.29
N GLY A 30 10.24 5.35 -12.23
CA GLY A 30 9.73 6.07 -13.40
C GLY A 30 10.81 6.90 -14.10
N GLY A 31 11.68 7.56 -13.34
CA GLY A 31 12.84 8.29 -13.88
C GLY A 31 13.81 7.38 -14.62
N TYR A 32 14.11 6.21 -14.05
CA TYR A 32 14.94 5.19 -14.67
C TYR A 32 14.37 4.72 -16.02
N PHE A 33 13.06 4.40 -16.07
CA PHE A 33 12.40 4.02 -17.30
C PHE A 33 12.48 5.11 -18.37
N ASN A 34 12.26 6.38 -18.03
CA ASN A 34 12.37 7.49 -18.96
C ASN A 34 13.77 7.61 -19.55
N THR A 35 14.82 7.42 -18.75
CA THR A 35 16.20 7.44 -19.23
C THR A 35 16.46 6.26 -20.17
N LEU A 36 16.04 5.06 -19.79
CA LEU A 36 16.20 3.85 -20.60
C LEU A 36 15.51 3.98 -21.96
N THR A 37 14.31 4.54 -21.98
CA THR A 37 13.52 4.72 -23.22
C THR A 37 14.15 5.72 -24.17
N ARG A 38 14.79 6.76 -23.65
CA ARG A 38 15.51 7.75 -24.48
C ARG A 38 16.73 7.17 -25.20
N GLU A 39 17.44 6.27 -24.52
CA GLU A 39 18.64 5.66 -25.07
C GLU A 39 18.34 4.41 -25.92
N TYR A 40 17.37 3.62 -25.51
CA TYR A 40 17.10 2.29 -26.08
C TYR A 40 15.60 2.03 -26.23
N ALA A 41 14.90 2.82 -27.05
CA ALA A 41 13.43 2.73 -27.21
C ALA A 41 12.93 1.32 -27.58
N TRP A 42 13.68 0.56 -28.39
CA TRP A 42 13.31 -0.80 -28.81
C TRP A 42 13.32 -1.83 -27.68
N ILE A 43 14.14 -1.61 -26.64
CA ILE A 43 14.22 -2.52 -25.48
C ILE A 43 12.88 -2.58 -24.75
N THR A 44 12.13 -1.48 -24.71
CA THR A 44 10.84 -1.40 -24.03
C THR A 44 9.80 -2.36 -24.60
N LEU A 45 9.87 -2.68 -25.90
CA LEU A 45 8.98 -3.65 -26.54
C LEU A 45 9.10 -5.06 -25.96
N LEU A 46 10.29 -5.43 -25.51
CA LEU A 46 10.53 -6.74 -24.88
C LEU A 46 10.46 -6.65 -23.35
N LEU A 47 10.91 -5.54 -22.78
CA LEU A 47 10.95 -5.34 -21.34
C LEU A 47 9.54 -5.35 -20.72
N CYS A 48 8.59 -4.61 -21.30
CA CYS A 48 7.25 -4.53 -20.76
C CYS A 48 6.55 -5.90 -20.70
N PRO A 49 6.45 -6.69 -21.77
CA PRO A 49 5.82 -8.02 -21.70
C PRO A 49 6.54 -8.97 -20.74
N ALA A 50 7.88 -8.99 -20.77
CA ALA A 50 8.67 -9.85 -19.90
C ALA A 50 8.49 -9.49 -18.42
N ALA A 51 8.54 -8.20 -18.09
CA ALA A 51 8.28 -7.72 -16.74
C ALA A 51 6.85 -8.01 -16.28
N GLY A 52 5.84 -7.85 -17.18
CA GLY A 52 4.45 -8.18 -16.90
C GLY A 52 4.27 -9.63 -16.49
N LEU A 53 4.84 -10.56 -17.26
CA LEU A 53 4.84 -11.99 -16.93
C LEU A 53 5.53 -12.26 -15.58
N GLY A 54 6.69 -11.65 -15.36
CA GLY A 54 7.44 -11.77 -14.11
C GLY A 54 6.65 -11.24 -12.91
N ILE A 55 6.05 -10.05 -13.03
CA ILE A 55 5.21 -9.44 -11.98
C ILE A 55 4.03 -10.34 -11.64
N VAL A 56 3.29 -10.85 -12.63
CA VAL A 56 2.15 -11.75 -12.41
C VAL A 56 2.61 -13.03 -11.71
N TRP A 57 3.71 -13.63 -12.16
CA TRP A 57 4.24 -14.85 -11.55
C TRP A 57 4.68 -14.61 -10.09
N VAL A 58 5.44 -13.54 -9.81
CA VAL A 58 5.88 -13.18 -8.45
C VAL A 58 4.70 -12.88 -7.56
N THR A 59 3.72 -12.11 -8.03
CA THR A 59 2.52 -11.76 -7.27
C THR A 59 1.77 -13.00 -6.85
N ARG A 60 1.44 -13.89 -7.80
CA ARG A 60 0.69 -15.12 -7.51
C ARG A 60 1.46 -16.08 -6.62
N ARG A 61 2.78 -16.16 -6.76
CA ARG A 61 3.62 -17.11 -6.02
C ARG A 61 3.98 -16.63 -4.62
N PHE A 62 4.29 -15.33 -4.47
CA PHE A 62 4.88 -14.82 -3.24
C PHE A 62 4.00 -13.80 -2.51
N PHE A 63 3.13 -13.07 -3.23
CA PHE A 63 2.32 -11.99 -2.64
C PHE A 63 0.84 -12.09 -3.01
N PRO A 64 0.17 -13.24 -2.75
CA PRO A 64 -1.26 -13.37 -3.00
C PRO A 64 -2.03 -12.40 -2.09
N GLY A 65 -2.75 -11.45 -2.70
CA GLY A 65 -3.41 -10.32 -2.02
C GLY A 65 -2.77 -8.95 -2.32
N ALA A 66 -1.63 -8.92 -3.04
CA ALA A 66 -1.06 -7.69 -3.59
C ALA A 66 -1.58 -7.39 -5.02
N GLU A 67 -2.48 -8.20 -5.54
CA GLU A 67 -3.16 -7.96 -6.81
C GLU A 67 -4.06 -6.72 -6.69
N GLY A 68 -4.45 -6.19 -7.85
CA GLY A 68 -5.37 -5.07 -7.92
C GLY A 68 -4.80 -3.71 -7.50
N SER A 69 -5.68 -2.74 -7.28
CA SER A 69 -5.26 -1.39 -6.96
C SER A 69 -4.87 -1.21 -5.49
N GLY A 70 -5.51 -1.89 -4.57
CA GLY A 70 -5.31 -1.77 -3.12
C GLY A 70 -6.51 -1.19 -2.37
N ILE A 71 -7.26 -0.26 -2.96
CA ILE A 71 -8.46 0.33 -2.35
C ILE A 71 -9.56 -0.71 -2.14
N PRO A 72 -9.95 -1.52 -3.17
CA PRO A 72 -10.98 -2.54 -3.00
C PRO A 72 -10.62 -3.59 -1.95
N GLU A 73 -9.35 -3.96 -1.87
CA GLU A 73 -8.85 -4.94 -0.90
C GLU A 73 -8.95 -4.42 0.54
N VAL A 74 -8.60 -3.14 0.75
CA VAL A 74 -8.75 -2.50 2.06
C VAL A 74 -10.21 -2.31 2.41
N SER A 75 -11.05 -1.84 1.47
CA SER A 75 -12.49 -1.70 1.68
C SER A 75 -13.16 -3.04 2.00
N ALA A 76 -12.76 -4.12 1.32
CA ALA A 76 -13.25 -5.46 1.63
C ALA A 76 -12.79 -5.94 3.01
N ALA A 77 -11.57 -5.59 3.43
CA ALA A 77 -11.06 -5.93 4.77
C ALA A 77 -11.78 -5.15 5.89
N LEU A 78 -12.32 -3.96 5.60
CA LEU A 78 -13.05 -3.13 6.54
C LEU A 78 -14.49 -3.58 6.78
N ARG A 79 -15.10 -4.38 5.90
CA ARG A 79 -16.48 -4.85 6.05
C ARG A 79 -16.66 -5.64 7.34
N GLU A 80 -17.83 -5.50 7.97
CA GLU A 80 -18.11 -6.03 9.33
C GLU A 80 -17.93 -7.55 9.45
N HIS A 81 -18.31 -8.30 8.43
CA HIS A 81 -18.30 -9.76 8.44
C HIS A 81 -17.04 -10.41 7.84
N THR A 82 -15.97 -9.63 7.61
CA THR A 82 -14.74 -10.21 7.04
C THR A 82 -13.95 -10.95 8.10
N PRO A 83 -13.71 -12.27 7.94
CA PRO A 83 -12.90 -13.06 8.85
C PRO A 83 -11.47 -12.50 8.96
N GLU A 84 -10.87 -12.52 10.14
CA GLU A 84 -9.51 -12.02 10.39
C GLU A 84 -8.45 -12.67 9.50
N GLU A 85 -8.63 -13.95 9.15
CA GLU A 85 -7.75 -14.68 8.26
C GLU A 85 -7.71 -14.06 6.85
N LYS A 86 -8.87 -13.64 6.32
CA LYS A 86 -8.98 -12.94 5.03
C LYS A 86 -8.39 -11.55 5.10
N VAL A 87 -8.59 -10.83 6.20
CA VAL A 87 -7.97 -9.53 6.43
C VAL A 87 -6.45 -9.64 6.33
N GLY A 88 -5.84 -10.64 6.98
CA GLY A 88 -4.40 -10.87 6.94
C GLY A 88 -3.84 -11.15 5.54
N ARG A 89 -4.66 -11.68 4.62
CA ARG A 89 -4.26 -11.91 3.22
C ARG A 89 -4.16 -10.61 2.41
N TRP A 90 -4.98 -9.61 2.72
CA TRP A 90 -5.01 -8.32 1.99
C TRP A 90 -4.23 -7.22 2.69
N VAL A 91 -4.15 -7.29 4.04
CA VAL A 91 -3.58 -6.23 4.87
C VAL A 91 -2.56 -6.82 5.82
N SER A 92 -1.30 -6.85 5.39
CA SER A 92 -0.17 -7.34 6.18
C SER A 92 1.13 -6.69 5.74
N LEU A 93 2.17 -6.71 6.58
CA LEU A 93 3.49 -6.17 6.22
C LEU A 93 4.11 -6.87 5.00
N ARG A 94 3.82 -8.17 4.82
CA ARG A 94 4.24 -8.91 3.63
C ARG A 94 3.63 -8.32 2.36
N ILE A 95 2.33 -8.01 2.41
CA ILE A 95 1.61 -7.39 1.29
C ILE A 95 2.10 -5.96 1.06
N ALA A 96 2.32 -5.18 2.12
CA ALA A 96 2.90 -3.83 1.99
C ALA A 96 4.25 -3.87 1.26
N PHE A 97 5.16 -4.76 1.67
CA PHE A 97 6.44 -4.93 1.00
C PHE A 97 6.28 -5.37 -0.45
N GLY A 98 5.45 -6.39 -0.70
CA GLY A 98 5.15 -6.88 -2.05
C GLY A 98 4.61 -5.78 -2.95
N LYS A 99 3.70 -4.95 -2.44
CA LYS A 99 3.11 -3.83 -3.17
C LYS A 99 4.16 -2.78 -3.55
N ILE A 100 5.01 -2.38 -2.61
CA ILE A 100 6.11 -1.43 -2.87
C ILE A 100 7.05 -1.97 -3.95
N PHE A 101 7.46 -3.23 -3.81
CA PHE A 101 8.38 -3.89 -4.73
C PHE A 101 7.77 -4.03 -6.14
N LEU A 102 6.56 -4.60 -6.23
CA LEU A 102 5.89 -4.86 -7.52
C LEU A 102 5.54 -3.56 -8.26
N CYS A 103 5.08 -2.53 -7.54
CA CYS A 103 4.84 -1.22 -8.15
C CYS A 103 6.14 -0.57 -8.65
N GLY A 104 7.23 -0.66 -7.87
CA GLY A 104 8.53 -0.15 -8.29
C GLY A 104 9.04 -0.85 -9.56
N VAL A 105 9.00 -2.19 -9.60
CA VAL A 105 9.39 -2.96 -10.78
C VAL A 105 8.48 -2.65 -11.98
N GLY A 106 7.17 -2.54 -11.76
CA GLY A 106 6.23 -2.22 -12.83
C GLY A 106 6.49 -0.85 -13.45
N LEU A 107 6.71 0.18 -12.63
CA LEU A 107 7.06 1.53 -13.11
C LEU A 107 8.41 1.57 -13.82
N ALA A 108 9.41 0.84 -13.31
CA ALA A 108 10.72 0.70 -13.96
C ALA A 108 10.64 -0.03 -15.31
N ALA A 109 9.62 -0.86 -15.51
CA ALA A 109 9.33 -1.54 -16.77
C ALA A 109 8.41 -0.75 -17.72
N GLY A 110 7.90 0.42 -17.28
CA GLY A 110 7.08 1.31 -18.11
C GLY A 110 5.57 1.14 -17.94
N PHE A 111 5.11 0.42 -16.91
CA PHE A 111 3.68 0.36 -16.63
C PHE A 111 3.18 1.65 -16.02
N SER A 112 2.02 2.12 -16.46
CA SER A 112 1.31 3.24 -15.85
C SER A 112 0.55 2.78 -14.62
N ILE A 113 1.22 2.79 -13.46
CA ILE A 113 0.65 2.37 -12.18
C ILE A 113 0.41 3.61 -11.33
N GLY A 114 -0.86 3.81 -10.90
CA GLY A 114 -1.21 4.84 -9.93
C GLY A 114 -0.65 4.53 -8.54
N ARG A 115 -0.35 5.57 -7.76
CA ARG A 115 0.19 5.44 -6.39
C ARG A 115 -0.89 5.44 -5.32
N GLU A 116 -2.10 5.86 -5.66
CA GLU A 116 -3.21 6.05 -4.72
C GLU A 116 -3.58 4.77 -3.99
N GLY A 117 -4.01 3.77 -4.76
CA GLY A 117 -4.41 2.48 -4.20
C GLY A 117 -3.30 1.77 -3.43
N PRO A 118 -2.09 1.63 -4.01
CA PRO A 118 -0.96 1.07 -3.30
C PRO A 118 -0.62 1.78 -1.99
N SER A 119 -0.70 3.13 -1.95
CA SER A 119 -0.45 3.91 -0.73
C SER A 119 -1.47 3.62 0.36
N VAL A 120 -2.75 3.46 -0.01
CA VAL A 120 -3.82 3.06 0.93
C VAL A 120 -3.54 1.69 1.52
N GLN A 121 -3.22 0.70 0.68
CA GLN A 121 -2.98 -0.67 1.13
C GLN A 121 -1.70 -0.79 1.98
N VAL A 122 -0.63 -0.09 1.60
CA VAL A 122 0.61 -0.03 2.37
C VAL A 122 0.35 0.64 3.73
N GLY A 123 -0.29 1.81 3.74
CA GLY A 123 -0.61 2.54 4.96
C GLY A 123 -1.50 1.73 5.92
N ALA A 124 -2.59 1.14 5.40
CA ALA A 124 -3.46 0.26 6.16
C ALA A 124 -2.71 -0.94 6.74
N SER A 125 -1.81 -1.57 5.96
CA SER A 125 -1.03 -2.73 6.38
C SER A 125 -0.05 -2.42 7.50
N VAL A 126 0.66 -1.30 7.40
CA VAL A 126 1.62 -0.86 8.44
C VAL A 126 0.88 -0.56 9.74
N MET A 127 -0.21 0.21 9.67
CA MET A 127 -0.98 0.57 10.85
C MET A 127 -1.68 -0.63 11.48
N TYR A 128 -2.21 -1.55 10.68
CA TYR A 128 -2.83 -2.79 11.17
C TYR A 128 -1.85 -3.73 11.87
N ALA A 129 -0.58 -3.76 11.42
CA ALA A 129 0.45 -4.60 12.04
C ALA A 129 0.72 -4.22 13.49
N VAL A 130 0.51 -2.96 13.86
CA VAL A 130 0.76 -2.45 15.23
C VAL A 130 -0.27 -2.96 16.24
N ARG A 131 -1.44 -3.46 15.78
CA ARG A 131 -2.48 -4.01 16.66
C ARG A 131 -1.96 -5.06 17.67
N ARG A 132 -0.92 -5.81 17.28
CA ARG A 132 -0.32 -6.86 18.16
C ARG A 132 0.32 -6.31 19.42
N HIS A 133 0.70 -5.03 19.41
CA HIS A 133 1.37 -4.34 20.53
C HIS A 133 0.40 -3.57 21.41
N LEU A 134 -0.90 -3.63 21.08
CA LEU A 134 -1.96 -2.93 21.79
C LEU A 134 -2.81 -3.94 22.55
N SER A 135 -3.20 -3.59 23.78
CA SER A 135 -3.97 -4.49 24.67
C SER A 135 -5.43 -4.69 24.20
N ARG A 136 -5.88 -3.91 23.25
CA ARG A 136 -7.23 -3.99 22.69
C ARG A 136 -7.26 -4.91 21.46
N HIS A 137 -7.76 -6.13 21.66
CA HIS A 137 -7.87 -7.15 20.61
C HIS A 137 -9.25 -7.17 19.93
N SER A 138 -10.03 -6.09 19.99
CA SER A 138 -11.31 -6.00 19.29
C SER A 138 -11.09 -5.90 17.79
N SER A 139 -11.88 -6.65 17.01
CA SER A 139 -11.88 -6.56 15.53
C SER A 139 -12.20 -5.15 15.02
N HIS A 140 -13.12 -4.45 15.69
CA HIS A 140 -13.43 -3.04 15.41
C HIS A 140 -12.21 -2.12 15.57
N PHE A 141 -11.39 -2.36 16.58
CA PHE A 141 -10.19 -1.56 16.80
C PHE A 141 -9.15 -1.78 15.68
N GLY A 142 -8.98 -3.02 15.22
CA GLY A 142 -8.13 -3.34 14.08
C GLY A 142 -8.59 -2.63 12.78
N LYS A 143 -9.89 -2.57 12.53
CA LYS A 143 -10.49 -1.86 11.40
C LYS A 143 -10.25 -0.35 11.47
N ASN A 144 -10.41 0.25 12.65
CA ASN A 144 -10.10 1.66 12.86
C ASN A 144 -8.63 2.00 12.58
N LEU A 145 -7.71 1.09 12.95
CA LEU A 145 -6.29 1.25 12.61
C LEU A 145 -6.06 1.16 11.10
N MET A 146 -6.71 0.23 10.39
CA MET A 146 -6.62 0.14 8.93
C MET A 146 -7.14 1.42 8.26
N LEU A 147 -8.28 1.92 8.71
CA LEU A 147 -8.88 3.17 8.22
C LEU A 147 -7.94 4.35 8.40
N ALA A 148 -7.40 4.51 9.61
CA ALA A 148 -6.42 5.56 9.91
C ALA A 148 -5.13 5.41 9.10
N GLY A 149 -4.66 4.18 8.88
CA GLY A 149 -3.51 3.88 8.04
C GLY A 149 -3.73 4.21 6.58
N GLY A 150 -4.90 3.88 6.02
CA GLY A 150 -5.29 4.25 4.66
C GLY A 150 -5.36 5.77 4.46
N ALA A 151 -5.98 6.49 5.42
CA ALA A 151 -6.01 7.95 5.43
C ALA A 151 -4.60 8.55 5.46
N ALA A 152 -3.73 8.05 6.35
CA ALA A 152 -2.35 8.49 6.45
C ALA A 152 -1.55 8.19 5.17
N GLY A 153 -1.86 7.06 4.50
CA GLY A 153 -1.29 6.68 3.22
C GLY A 153 -1.58 7.71 2.12
N ILE A 154 -2.85 8.08 1.96
CA ILE A 154 -3.25 9.13 1.00
C ILE A 154 -2.65 10.48 1.38
N ALA A 155 -2.75 10.87 2.64
CA ALA A 155 -2.20 12.14 3.12
C ALA A 155 -0.70 12.27 2.81
N ALA A 156 0.08 11.20 3.03
CA ALA A 156 1.51 11.18 2.76
C ALA A 156 1.84 11.13 1.27
N ALA A 157 1.06 10.37 0.46
CA ALA A 157 1.29 10.24 -0.97
C ALA A 157 1.07 11.56 -1.74
N PHE A 158 0.08 12.36 -1.31
CA PHE A 158 -0.28 13.61 -1.98
C PHE A 158 0.13 14.87 -1.21
N ASN A 159 0.75 14.72 -0.05
CA ASN A 159 1.07 15.83 0.86
C ASN A 159 -0.17 16.69 1.23
N THR A 160 -1.32 16.03 1.40
CA THR A 160 -2.62 16.66 1.62
C THR A 160 -3.35 15.99 2.79
N PRO A 161 -3.12 16.40 4.06
CA PRO A 161 -3.70 15.76 5.23
C PRO A 161 -5.24 15.75 5.22
N LEU A 162 -5.87 16.84 4.81
CA LEU A 162 -7.34 16.95 4.75
C LEU A 162 -7.95 15.99 3.71
N ALA A 163 -7.33 15.87 2.53
CA ALA A 163 -7.79 14.95 1.51
C ALA A 163 -7.73 13.49 1.97
N GLY A 164 -6.71 13.12 2.75
CA GLY A 164 -6.61 11.78 3.36
C GLY A 164 -7.77 11.48 4.30
N ILE A 165 -8.21 12.44 5.11
CA ILE A 165 -9.34 12.29 6.03
C ILE A 165 -10.65 12.15 5.24
N VAL A 166 -10.90 13.03 4.28
CA VAL A 166 -12.11 13.00 3.44
C VAL A 166 -12.19 11.69 2.68
N PHE A 167 -11.10 11.25 2.05
CA PHE A 167 -11.02 9.97 1.34
C PHE A 167 -11.35 8.79 2.25
N ALA A 168 -10.83 8.78 3.48
CA ALA A 168 -11.09 7.70 4.42
C ALA A 168 -12.58 7.62 4.81
N ILE A 169 -13.24 8.76 4.97
CA ILE A 169 -14.67 8.83 5.31
C ILE A 169 -15.53 8.41 4.11
N GLU A 170 -15.24 8.92 2.92
CA GLU A 170 -16.07 8.71 1.73
C GLU A 170 -15.88 7.36 1.08
N GLU A 171 -14.64 6.87 1.00
CA GLU A 171 -14.31 5.67 0.22
C GLU A 171 -14.13 4.43 1.10
N LEU A 172 -13.48 4.56 2.24
CA LEU A 172 -13.19 3.44 3.12
C LEU A 172 -14.22 3.28 4.24
N GLY A 173 -15.03 4.30 4.54
CA GLY A 173 -16.06 4.28 5.59
C GLY A 173 -17.40 3.70 5.17
N LYS A 174 -17.55 3.22 3.92
CA LYS A 174 -18.78 2.57 3.38
C LYS A 174 -18.78 1.07 3.73
#